data_1a18e7bdefa83c114a5e5929469a010b
#
_entry.id   1a18e7bdefa83c114a5e5929469a010b
#
_cell.length_a   1.000
_cell.length_b   1.000
_cell.length_c   1.000
_cell.angle_alpha   90.00
_cell.angle_beta   90.00
_cell.angle_gamma   90.00
#
_symmetry.space_group_name_H-M   'P 1'
#
loop_
_entity.id
_entity.type
_entity.pdbx_description
1 polymer ?
#
loop_
_entity_poly.entity_id
_entity_poly.type
_entity_poly.pdbx_seq_one_letter_code
_entity_poly.pdbx_strand_id
1 'polypeptide(L)'
;MKRLAFILSLIALVLASPAIQAKQNKQKVTFYVYLHCDACVGKIMKNIAFEKGVKDIECSFENQTVVVTYDANKTDIPTLQKAFEKIGKPASLTPPAGIEEQKEEHEHHHHN
;
A
#
# COMPACT_ATOMS: atom_id res chain seq x y z
N MET A 1 21.51 49.08 -13.27
CA MET A 1 22.36 48.03 -12.76
C MET A 1 21.86 47.41 -11.48
N LYS A 2 21.35 48.25 -10.57
CA LYS A 2 20.78 47.66 -9.34
C LYS A 2 19.59 46.76 -9.60
N ARG A 3 18.81 47.06 -10.63
CA ARG A 3 17.65 46.28 -10.96
C ARG A 3 18.01 44.88 -11.48
N LEU A 4 19.10 44.81 -12.23
CA LEU A 4 19.57 43.54 -12.74
C LEU A 4 20.01 42.61 -11.60
N ALA A 5 20.68 43.21 -10.62
CA ALA A 5 21.12 42.45 -9.45
C ALA A 5 19.93 41.89 -8.68
N PHE A 6 18.89 42.70 -8.55
CA PHE A 6 17.68 42.24 -7.86
C PHE A 6 16.99 41.09 -8.60
N ILE A 7 16.91 41.19 -9.92
CA ILE A 7 16.28 40.16 -10.71
C ILE A 7 17.06 38.86 -10.64
N LEU A 8 18.39 38.95 -10.69
CA LEU A 8 19.25 37.78 -10.58
C LEU A 8 19.13 37.15 -9.21
N SER A 9 18.99 37.98 -8.17
CA SER A 9 18.83 37.47 -6.82
C SER A 9 17.52 36.72 -6.65
N LEU A 10 16.46 37.25 -7.25
CA LEU A 10 15.17 36.62 -7.19
C LEU A 10 15.17 35.28 -7.92
N ILE A 11 15.82 35.23 -9.07
CA ILE A 11 15.90 33.98 -9.84
C ILE A 11 16.71 32.96 -9.06
N ALA A 12 17.77 33.36 -8.41
CA ALA A 12 18.58 32.46 -7.60
C ALA A 12 17.75 31.89 -6.44
N LEU A 13 16.89 32.71 -5.87
CA LEU A 13 16.05 32.29 -4.77
C LEU A 13 15.06 31.24 -5.21
N VAL A 14 14.48 31.41 -6.40
CA VAL A 14 13.54 30.46 -6.95
C VAL A 14 14.22 29.13 -7.27
N LEU A 15 15.43 29.23 -7.81
CA LEU A 15 16.18 28.01 -8.13
C LEU A 15 16.68 27.31 -6.88
N ALA A 16 16.91 28.06 -5.81
CA ALA A 16 17.36 27.48 -4.57
C ALA A 16 16.22 26.93 -3.72
N SER A 17 15.00 27.20 -4.13
CA SER A 17 13.85 26.63 -3.40
C SER A 17 13.94 25.11 -3.46
N PRO A 18 13.93 24.45 -2.29
CA PRO A 18 13.90 23.01 -2.30
C PRO A 18 12.64 22.59 -3.02
N ALA A 19 12.82 21.80 -4.03
CA ALA A 19 11.69 21.26 -4.74
C ALA A 19 10.82 20.58 -3.71
N ILE A 20 9.62 21.08 -3.55
CA ILE A 20 8.66 20.44 -2.68
C ILE A 20 8.23 19.19 -3.41
N GLN A 21 9.04 18.19 -3.35
CA GLN A 21 8.66 16.90 -3.84
C GLN A 21 7.96 16.20 -2.72
N ALA A 22 6.69 15.91 -2.94
CA ALA A 22 5.97 15.07 -2.02
C ALA A 22 6.67 13.73 -2.05
N LYS A 23 7.49 13.47 -1.06
CA LYS A 23 8.11 12.17 -0.91
C LYS A 23 7.01 11.16 -0.71
N GLN A 24 6.91 10.24 -1.66
CA GLN A 24 5.99 9.15 -1.49
C GLN A 24 6.49 8.27 -0.35
N ASN A 25 5.62 8.05 0.62
CA ASN A 25 5.93 7.18 1.74
C ASN A 25 5.28 5.82 1.49
N LYS A 26 5.87 5.06 0.59
CA LYS A 26 5.32 3.76 0.21
C LYS A 26 5.54 2.75 1.31
N GLN A 27 4.46 2.10 1.70
CA GLN A 27 4.47 1.05 2.70
C GLN A 27 3.76 -0.16 2.16
N LYS A 28 4.12 -1.33 2.68
CA LYS A 28 3.43 -2.57 2.34
C LYS A 28 2.79 -3.14 3.59
N VAL A 29 1.58 -3.65 3.43
CA VAL A 29 0.89 -4.32 4.51
C VAL A 29 0.29 -5.61 3.97
N THR A 30 0.38 -6.67 4.77
CA THR A 30 -0.21 -7.95 4.42
C THR A 30 -1.50 -8.12 5.20
N PHE A 31 -2.60 -8.26 4.47
CA PHE A 31 -3.90 -8.55 5.07
C PHE A 31 -4.23 -10.02 4.85
N TYR A 32 -4.78 -10.64 5.86
CA TYR A 32 -5.28 -12.01 5.76
C TYR A 32 -6.76 -11.94 5.47
N VAL A 33 -7.13 -12.37 4.28
CA VAL A 33 -8.49 -12.27 3.76
C VAL A 33 -8.91 -13.63 3.24
N TYR A 34 -10.11 -14.06 3.58
CA TYR A 34 -10.61 -15.32 3.09
C TYR A 34 -10.87 -15.22 1.58
N LEU A 35 -10.09 -15.96 0.81
CA LEU A 35 -10.21 -16.01 -0.64
C LEU A 35 -10.59 -17.42 -1.05
N HIS A 36 -11.76 -17.59 -1.65
CA HIS A 36 -12.21 -18.92 -2.02
C HIS A 36 -12.60 -19.03 -3.50
N CYS A 37 -12.52 -17.94 -4.25
CA CYS A 37 -12.84 -18.01 -5.67
C CYS A 37 -12.25 -16.80 -6.39
N ASP A 38 -12.19 -16.89 -7.72
CA ASP A 38 -11.67 -15.82 -8.53
C ASP A 38 -12.52 -14.57 -8.43
N ALA A 39 -13.81 -14.72 -8.22
CA ALA A 39 -14.70 -13.58 -8.09
C ALA A 39 -14.34 -12.74 -6.88
N CYS A 40 -13.88 -13.37 -5.80
CA CYS A 40 -13.44 -12.65 -4.60
C CYS A 40 -12.22 -11.81 -4.91
N VAL A 41 -11.24 -12.38 -5.59
CA VAL A 41 -10.04 -11.66 -5.99
C VAL A 41 -10.41 -10.51 -6.91
N GLY A 42 -11.29 -10.76 -7.88
CA GLY A 42 -11.71 -9.71 -8.79
C GLY A 42 -12.39 -8.56 -8.08
N LYS A 43 -13.21 -8.87 -7.08
CA LYS A 43 -13.88 -7.84 -6.30
C LYS A 43 -12.87 -6.99 -5.53
N ILE A 44 -11.86 -7.64 -4.95
CA ILE A 44 -10.82 -6.93 -4.22
C ILE A 44 -10.02 -6.05 -5.18
N MET A 45 -9.60 -6.61 -6.30
CA MET A 45 -8.80 -5.87 -7.27
C MET A 45 -9.56 -4.66 -7.81
N LYS A 46 -10.87 -4.82 -8.04
CA LYS A 46 -11.67 -3.73 -8.57
C LYS A 46 -11.88 -2.61 -7.56
N ASN A 47 -12.06 -2.96 -6.30
CA ASN A 47 -12.45 -1.97 -5.31
C ASN A 47 -11.27 -1.43 -4.53
N ILE A 48 -10.41 -2.30 -4.03
CA ILE A 48 -9.31 -1.86 -3.19
C ILE A 48 -8.22 -1.17 -4.01
N ALA A 49 -7.99 -1.62 -5.24
CA ALA A 49 -6.97 -1.00 -6.09
C ALA A 49 -7.26 0.46 -6.37
N PHE A 50 -8.52 0.85 -6.32
CA PHE A 50 -8.91 2.23 -6.61
C PHE A 50 -9.10 3.07 -5.36
N GLU A 51 -8.82 2.52 -4.19
CA GLU A 51 -8.87 3.31 -2.97
C GLU A 51 -7.76 4.35 -2.98
N LYS A 52 -8.06 5.49 -2.36
CA LYS A 52 -7.10 6.57 -2.30
C LYS A 52 -5.81 6.09 -1.64
N GLY A 53 -4.69 6.37 -2.27
CA GLY A 53 -3.39 6.06 -1.71
C GLY A 53 -2.88 4.65 -2.00
N VAL A 54 -3.70 3.80 -2.61
CA VAL A 54 -3.27 2.45 -2.95
C VAL A 54 -2.47 2.49 -4.24
N LYS A 55 -1.29 1.88 -4.21
CA LYS A 55 -0.38 1.85 -5.36
C LYS A 55 -0.36 0.51 -6.05
N ASP A 56 -0.48 -0.58 -5.29
CA ASP A 56 -0.39 -1.92 -5.86
C ASP A 56 -1.08 -2.91 -4.94
N ILE A 57 -1.55 -4.02 -5.52
CA ILE A 57 -2.23 -5.07 -4.78
C ILE A 57 -1.79 -6.42 -5.33
N GLU A 58 -1.49 -7.34 -4.43
CA GLU A 58 -1.17 -8.71 -4.78
C GLU A 58 -2.01 -9.66 -3.95
N CYS A 59 -2.75 -10.55 -4.61
CA CYS A 59 -3.58 -11.54 -3.91
C CYS A 59 -2.95 -12.91 -4.04
N SER A 60 -3.02 -13.69 -2.97
CA SER A 60 -2.51 -15.05 -2.97
C SER A 60 -3.56 -16.00 -2.40
N PHE A 61 -4.06 -16.89 -3.25
CA PHE A 61 -4.97 -17.95 -2.79
C PHE A 61 -4.27 -18.90 -1.84
N GLU A 62 -3.04 -19.18 -2.14
CA GLU A 62 -2.26 -20.14 -1.37
C GLU A 62 -2.13 -19.72 0.08
N ASN A 63 -1.84 -18.46 0.27
CA ASN A 63 -1.60 -17.92 1.61
C ASN A 63 -2.81 -17.22 2.20
N GLN A 64 -3.86 -17.05 1.41
CA GLN A 64 -5.06 -16.32 1.83
C GLN A 64 -4.67 -14.92 2.28
N THR A 65 -3.86 -14.25 1.45
CA THR A 65 -3.36 -12.92 1.77
C THR A 65 -3.56 -11.95 0.63
N VAL A 66 -3.65 -10.68 1.00
CA VAL A 66 -3.66 -9.59 0.06
C VAL A 66 -2.60 -8.60 0.51
N VAL A 67 -1.57 -8.42 -0.30
CA VAL A 67 -0.50 -7.47 0.02
C VAL A 67 -0.82 -6.17 -0.67
N VAL A 68 -0.95 -5.10 0.11
CA VAL A 68 -1.29 -3.78 -0.41
C VAL A 68 -0.11 -2.86 -0.24
N THR A 69 0.33 -2.27 -1.34
CA THR A 69 1.33 -1.21 -1.32
C THR A 69 0.58 0.10 -1.36
N TYR A 70 0.85 0.96 -0.40
CA TYR A 70 0.09 2.20 -0.28
C TYR A 70 1.00 3.36 0.12
N ASP A 71 0.51 4.57 -0.12
CA ASP A 71 1.20 5.79 0.26
C ASP A 71 0.70 6.20 1.65
N ALA A 72 1.58 6.11 2.64
CA ALA A 72 1.21 6.39 4.04
C ALA A 72 0.85 7.85 4.26
N ASN A 73 1.18 8.72 3.31
CA ASN A 73 0.76 10.11 3.38
C ASN A 73 -0.69 10.29 2.98
N LYS A 74 -1.28 9.31 2.31
CA LYS A 74 -2.64 9.45 1.78
C LYS A 74 -3.64 8.52 2.43
N THR A 75 -3.18 7.40 2.98
CA THR A 75 -4.07 6.45 3.62
C THR A 75 -3.32 5.70 4.71
N ASP A 76 -4.03 4.86 5.45
CA ASP A 76 -3.43 4.09 6.51
C ASP A 76 -4.11 2.73 6.61
N ILE A 77 -3.56 1.88 7.46
CA ILE A 77 -4.05 0.51 7.59
C ILE A 77 -5.52 0.45 8.05
N PRO A 78 -5.94 1.20 9.08
CA PRO A 78 -7.35 1.15 9.47
C PRO A 78 -8.30 1.57 8.35
N THR A 79 -7.91 2.54 7.56
CA THR A 79 -8.73 2.99 6.43
C THR A 79 -8.85 1.89 5.40
N LEU A 80 -7.74 1.20 5.12
CA LEU A 80 -7.76 0.10 4.16
C LEU A 80 -8.61 -1.06 4.69
N GLN A 81 -8.53 -1.35 5.99
CA GLN A 81 -9.36 -2.40 6.58
C GLN A 81 -10.84 -2.09 6.43
N LYS A 82 -11.21 -0.83 6.60
CA LYS A 82 -12.59 -0.42 6.40
C LYS A 82 -13.04 -0.61 4.95
N ALA A 83 -12.13 -0.36 4.02
CA ALA A 83 -12.45 -0.56 2.61
C ALA A 83 -12.74 -2.03 2.32
N PHE A 84 -11.96 -2.93 2.92
CA PHE A 84 -12.23 -4.36 2.78
C PHE A 84 -13.58 -4.74 3.40
N GLU A 85 -13.91 -4.16 4.54
CA GLU A 85 -15.18 -4.43 5.20
C GLU A 85 -16.35 -3.99 4.33
N LYS A 86 -16.22 -2.87 3.65
CA LYS A 86 -17.27 -2.33 2.79
C LYS A 86 -17.64 -3.29 1.67
N ILE A 87 -16.69 -4.05 1.18
CA ILE A 87 -16.96 -4.99 0.09
C ILE A 87 -17.24 -6.39 0.62
N GLY A 88 -17.43 -6.53 1.94
CA GLY A 88 -17.79 -7.80 2.54
C GLY A 88 -16.62 -8.77 2.66
N LYS A 89 -15.39 -8.26 2.65
CA LYS A 89 -14.19 -9.09 2.77
C LYS A 89 -13.33 -8.59 3.92
N PRO A 90 -13.70 -8.88 5.17
CA PRO A 90 -12.91 -8.39 6.30
C PRO A 90 -11.46 -8.82 6.20
N ALA A 91 -10.57 -7.91 6.52
CA ALA A 91 -9.13 -8.13 6.42
C ALA A 91 -8.51 -8.08 7.81
N SER A 92 -7.69 -9.07 8.11
CA SER A 92 -7.03 -9.18 9.41
C SER A 92 -5.54 -8.96 9.24
N LEU A 93 -4.92 -8.40 10.26
CA LEU A 93 -3.47 -8.21 10.26
C LEU A 93 -2.73 -9.43 10.81
N THR A 94 -3.48 -10.35 11.41
CA THR A 94 -2.88 -11.56 11.96
C THR A 94 -3.39 -12.78 11.21
N PRO A 95 -2.53 -13.77 11.00
CA PRO A 95 -2.95 -14.97 10.27
C PRO A 95 -3.86 -15.83 11.13
N PRO A 96 -4.78 -16.58 10.50
CA PRO A 96 -5.51 -17.60 11.23
C PRO A 96 -4.54 -18.66 11.73
N ALA A 97 -4.93 -19.36 12.79
CA ALA A 97 -4.03 -20.29 13.46
C ALA A 97 -3.42 -21.33 12.52
N GLY A 98 -4.23 -21.89 11.63
CA GLY A 98 -3.73 -22.92 10.71
C GLY A 98 -2.70 -22.39 9.73
N ILE A 99 -2.89 -21.18 9.26
CA ILE A 99 -1.99 -20.58 8.27
C ILE A 99 -0.65 -20.23 8.92
N GLU A 100 -0.70 -19.84 10.17
CA GLU A 100 0.52 -19.53 10.90
C GLU A 100 1.45 -20.74 10.97
N GLU A 101 0.88 -21.88 11.27
CA GLU A 101 1.68 -23.10 11.33
C GLU A 101 2.28 -23.44 9.97
N GLN A 102 1.48 -23.32 8.94
CA GLN A 102 1.97 -23.61 7.60
C GLN A 102 3.11 -22.68 7.21
N LYS A 103 2.98 -21.44 7.58
CA LYS A 103 4.01 -20.46 7.27
C LYS A 103 5.34 -20.82 7.94
N GLU A 104 5.28 -21.25 9.17
CA GLU A 104 6.48 -21.66 9.87
C GLU A 104 7.13 -22.86 9.20
N GLU A 105 6.34 -23.82 8.78
CA GLU A 105 6.86 -24.97 8.07
C GLU A 105 7.54 -24.57 6.78
N HIS A 106 6.92 -23.68 6.04
CA HIS A 106 7.51 -23.18 4.80
C HIS A 106 8.84 -22.51 5.04
N GLU A 107 8.93 -21.72 6.08
CA GLU A 107 10.19 -21.07 6.40
C GLU A 107 11.28 -22.07 6.75
N HIS A 108 10.90 -23.10 7.48
CA HIS A 108 11.85 -24.13 7.85
C HIS A 108 12.39 -24.86 6.65
N HIS A 109 11.51 -25.22 5.74
CA HIS A 109 11.88 -25.95 4.56
C HIS A 109 12.43 -25.08 3.49
N HIS A 110 12.19 -23.97 3.54
CA HIS A 110 12.53 -23.11 2.65
C HIS A 110 12.06 -23.34 1.34
N HIS A 111 11.24 -23.88 1.11
CA HIS A 111 10.72 -24.16 0.21
C HIS A 111 9.82 -23.85 -0.21
N ASN A 112 9.98 -23.88 -0.28
CA ASN A 112 9.44 -23.90 -0.39
C ASN A 112 9.19 -23.70 -0.85
#